data_46261b380f41380aae44f1f9e985ceb4
#
_entry.id   46261b380f41380aae44f1f9e985ceb4
#
_cell.length_a   1.000
_cell.length_b   1.000
_cell.length_c   1.000
_cell.angle_alpha   90.00
_cell.angle_beta   90.00
_cell.angle_gamma   90.00
#
_symmetry.space_group_name_H-M   'P 1'
#
loop_
_entity.id
_entity.type
_entity.pdbx_description
1 polymer ?
#
loop_
_entity_poly.entity_id
_entity_poly.type
_entity_poly.pdbx_seq_one_letter_code
_entity_poly.pdbx_strand_id
1 'polypeptide(L)'
;MIPKTIHYIWLGENEPNEHVKKCMQSWCILQDSGWNIKKWDDHSLQQLNMPKVVLAALENKKYAFAADGLRLYALYLEGGVYLDTDVEIIKKFDDLLTEETAMLLGYIFDASLGTAVIGAEPGNQVIGALLKQYETAEYQYNSETRDFKIKFEFMPEMFMVNNNDMFTAYFLKNVKGFALTGKKCRCGDNGEIQIYPKEYFEGYSMCFKNNYSIHHCFGSWRYFENVNEKHEESTLRNYLKNIYFLRWVKDKYIRMKKKNLPFQNYLVRR
;
A
#
# COMPACT_ATOMS: atom_id res chain seq x y z
N MET A 1 2.84 -15.91 13.43
CA MET A 1 3.59 -14.65 13.75
C MET A 1 4.16 -14.05 12.45
N ILE A 2 4.07 -12.75 12.27
CA ILE A 2 4.59 -12.03 11.11
C ILE A 2 6.13 -12.00 11.18
N PRO A 3 6.86 -12.51 10.17
CA PRO A 3 8.31 -12.47 10.13
C PRO A 3 8.88 -11.05 10.02
N LYS A 4 10.09 -10.83 10.55
CA LYS A 4 10.81 -9.56 10.43
C LYS A 4 11.50 -9.44 9.07
N THR A 5 10.72 -9.46 8.01
CA THR A 5 11.18 -9.27 6.63
C THR A 5 10.37 -8.16 5.98
N ILE A 6 11.05 -7.17 5.42
CA ILE A 6 10.46 -6.14 4.58
C ILE A 6 10.51 -6.61 3.14
N HIS A 7 9.37 -6.63 2.47
CA HIS A 7 9.27 -6.84 1.04
C HIS A 7 8.99 -5.53 0.33
N TYR A 8 9.72 -5.27 -0.73
CA TYR A 8 9.41 -4.18 -1.65
C TYR A 8 9.54 -4.65 -3.09
N ILE A 9 8.86 -3.96 -3.98
CA ILE A 9 8.82 -4.31 -5.40
C ILE A 9 9.37 -3.14 -6.20
N TRP A 10 10.29 -3.46 -7.14
CA TRP A 10 10.79 -2.51 -8.10
C TRP A 10 10.91 -3.18 -9.47
N LEU A 11 10.01 -2.83 -10.38
CA LEU A 11 9.89 -3.39 -11.72
C LEU A 11 10.37 -2.40 -12.78
N GLY A 12 10.90 -2.96 -13.87
CA GLY A 12 11.47 -2.19 -14.98
C GLY A 12 12.90 -1.74 -14.71
N GLU A 13 13.51 -1.17 -15.75
CA GLU A 13 14.96 -0.85 -15.78
C GLU A 13 15.31 0.50 -15.14
N ASN A 14 14.33 1.32 -14.80
CA ASN A 14 14.60 2.67 -14.30
C ASN A 14 15.05 2.66 -12.84
N GLU A 15 16.08 3.46 -12.55
CA GLU A 15 16.52 3.69 -11.18
C GLU A 15 15.50 4.49 -10.36
N PRO A 16 15.36 4.21 -9.05
CA PRO A 16 14.57 5.04 -8.15
C PRO A 16 15.06 6.49 -8.16
N ASN A 17 14.13 7.43 -8.21
CA ASN A 17 14.47 8.84 -8.07
C ASN A 17 14.93 9.17 -6.63
N GLU A 18 15.52 10.37 -6.44
CA GLU A 18 16.10 10.78 -5.16
C GLU A 18 15.09 10.81 -4.00
N HIS A 19 13.81 11.06 -4.26
CA HIS A 19 12.78 11.03 -3.22
C HIS A 19 12.49 9.60 -2.75
N VAL A 20 12.38 8.67 -3.68
CA VAL A 20 12.21 7.24 -3.39
C VAL A 20 13.44 6.71 -2.67
N LYS A 21 14.66 7.03 -3.14
CA LYS A 21 15.90 6.63 -2.47
C LYS A 21 15.94 7.10 -1.01
N LYS A 22 15.51 8.34 -0.72
CA LYS A 22 15.43 8.86 0.65
C LYS A 22 14.44 8.09 1.52
N CYS A 23 13.27 7.73 0.99
CA CYS A 23 12.32 6.88 1.70
C CYS A 23 12.95 5.52 2.03
N MET A 24 13.55 4.86 1.04
CA MET A 24 14.20 3.56 1.24
C MET A 24 15.40 3.64 2.20
N GLN A 25 16.17 4.74 2.21
CA GLN A 25 17.24 4.96 3.18
C GLN A 25 16.74 4.97 4.63
N SER A 26 15.52 5.46 4.89
CA SER A 26 14.94 5.46 6.25
C SER A 26 14.71 4.04 6.80
N TRP A 27 14.68 3.02 5.93
CA TRP A 27 14.46 1.63 6.33
C TRP A 27 15.64 1.03 7.11
N CYS A 28 16.79 1.71 7.16
CA CYS A 28 17.90 1.35 8.05
C CYS A 28 17.44 1.23 9.52
N ILE A 29 16.46 2.02 9.96
CA ILE A 29 15.85 1.93 11.29
C ILE A 29 15.34 0.51 11.60
N LEU A 30 14.82 -0.19 10.58
CA LEU A 30 14.35 -1.57 10.71
C LEU A 30 15.53 -2.55 10.62
N GLN A 31 16.46 -2.36 9.68
CA GLN A 31 17.64 -3.21 9.52
C GLN A 31 18.48 -3.26 10.80
N ASP A 32 18.70 -2.11 11.46
CA ASP A 32 19.40 -2.01 12.74
C ASP A 32 18.70 -2.76 13.88
N SER A 33 17.45 -3.19 13.64
CA SER A 33 16.62 -3.96 14.58
C SER A 33 16.49 -5.44 14.19
N GLY A 34 17.33 -5.91 13.26
CA GLY A 34 17.36 -7.30 12.81
C GLY A 34 16.28 -7.65 11.79
N TRP A 35 15.74 -6.67 11.08
CA TRP A 35 14.85 -6.93 9.94
C TRP A 35 15.65 -7.17 8.66
N ASN A 36 15.22 -8.16 7.89
CA ASN A 36 15.71 -8.38 6.54
C ASN A 36 14.95 -7.50 5.55
N ILE A 37 15.62 -7.05 4.47
CA ILE A 37 14.97 -6.35 3.37
C ILE A 37 15.13 -7.19 2.11
N LYS A 38 14.01 -7.53 1.47
CA LYS A 38 13.95 -8.34 0.27
C LYS A 38 13.33 -7.57 -0.88
N LYS A 39 14.09 -7.43 -1.97
CA LYS A 39 13.61 -6.89 -3.23
C LYS A 39 12.91 -7.97 -4.04
N TRP A 40 11.80 -7.59 -4.68
CA TRP A 40 11.15 -8.34 -5.74
C TRP A 40 11.23 -7.51 -7.02
N ASP A 41 11.67 -8.11 -8.12
CA ASP A 41 11.90 -7.48 -9.41
C ASP A 41 11.40 -8.36 -10.55
N ASP A 42 11.69 -7.96 -11.79
CA ASP A 42 11.29 -8.69 -12.99
C ASP A 42 11.80 -10.14 -13.00
N HIS A 43 13.01 -10.39 -12.45
CA HIS A 43 13.54 -11.74 -12.35
C HIS A 43 12.73 -12.59 -11.35
N SER A 44 12.34 -12.01 -10.22
CA SER A 44 11.47 -12.68 -9.24
C SER A 44 10.13 -13.06 -9.85
N LEU A 45 9.54 -12.17 -10.68
CA LEU A 45 8.28 -12.44 -11.38
C LEU A 45 8.38 -13.61 -12.36
N GLN A 46 9.50 -13.73 -13.10
CA GLN A 46 9.69 -14.82 -14.08
C GLN A 46 9.73 -16.21 -13.44
N GLN A 47 10.09 -16.30 -12.17
CA GLN A 47 10.16 -17.55 -11.42
C GLN A 47 8.83 -17.98 -10.82
N LEU A 48 7.81 -17.13 -10.90
CA LEU A 48 6.51 -17.34 -10.29
C LEU A 48 5.43 -17.58 -11.36
N ASN A 49 4.48 -18.45 -11.03
CA ASN A 49 3.28 -18.63 -11.83
C ASN A 49 2.27 -17.51 -11.50
N MET A 50 2.49 -16.34 -12.08
CA MET A 50 1.67 -15.16 -11.81
C MET A 50 0.34 -15.19 -12.57
N PRO A 51 -0.74 -14.63 -11.97
CA PRO A 51 -2.03 -14.47 -12.66
C PRO A 51 -1.90 -13.67 -13.98
N LYS A 52 -2.73 -14.02 -14.95
CA LYS A 52 -2.73 -13.39 -16.30
C LYS A 52 -2.82 -11.87 -16.24
N VAL A 53 -3.63 -11.33 -15.35
CA VAL A 53 -3.81 -9.87 -15.18
C VAL A 53 -2.51 -9.19 -14.73
N VAL A 54 -1.70 -9.85 -13.89
CA VAL A 54 -0.40 -9.34 -13.42
C VAL A 54 0.62 -9.33 -14.57
N LEU A 55 0.66 -10.41 -15.35
CA LEU A 55 1.52 -10.50 -16.52
C LEU A 55 1.13 -9.47 -17.59
N ALA A 56 -0.16 -9.31 -17.85
CA ALA A 56 -0.65 -8.28 -18.77
C ALA A 56 -0.32 -6.85 -18.30
N ALA A 57 -0.38 -6.58 -16.99
CA ALA A 57 0.05 -5.31 -16.46
C ALA A 57 1.56 -5.07 -16.67
N LEU A 58 2.39 -6.10 -16.46
CA LEU A 58 3.82 -6.04 -16.71
C LEU A 58 4.14 -5.77 -18.20
N GLU A 59 3.54 -6.53 -19.11
CA GLU A 59 3.71 -6.39 -20.57
C GLU A 59 3.35 -4.97 -21.05
N ASN A 60 2.30 -4.37 -20.46
CA ASN A 60 1.87 -3.02 -20.77
C ASN A 60 2.59 -1.93 -19.93
N LYS A 61 3.66 -2.29 -19.23
CA LYS A 61 4.47 -1.40 -18.37
C LYS A 61 3.65 -0.70 -17.27
N LYS A 62 2.55 -1.33 -16.84
CA LYS A 62 1.71 -0.89 -15.73
C LYS A 62 2.23 -1.47 -14.42
N TYR A 63 3.47 -1.09 -14.07
CA TYR A 63 4.24 -1.67 -12.97
C TYR A 63 3.54 -1.61 -11.61
N ALA A 64 2.76 -0.55 -11.35
CA ALA A 64 1.98 -0.45 -10.11
C ALA A 64 0.94 -1.58 -10.00
N PHE A 65 0.21 -1.87 -11.10
CA PHE A 65 -0.77 -2.95 -11.12
C PHE A 65 -0.11 -4.34 -11.02
N ALA A 66 1.07 -4.52 -11.65
CA ALA A 66 1.84 -5.75 -11.50
C ALA A 66 2.34 -5.91 -10.05
N ALA A 67 2.83 -4.83 -9.44
CA ALA A 67 3.25 -4.82 -8.04
C ALA A 67 2.10 -5.12 -7.08
N ASP A 68 0.87 -4.69 -7.38
CA ASP A 68 -0.31 -4.97 -6.55
C ASP A 68 -0.58 -6.48 -6.41
N GLY A 69 -0.40 -7.27 -7.45
CA GLY A 69 -0.49 -8.73 -7.39
C GLY A 69 0.74 -9.37 -6.72
N LEU A 70 1.94 -8.90 -7.08
CA LEU A 70 3.19 -9.47 -6.57
C LEU A 70 3.36 -9.26 -5.06
N ARG A 71 2.90 -8.13 -4.48
CA ARG A 71 2.92 -7.92 -3.03
C ARG A 71 2.12 -8.97 -2.27
N LEU A 72 0.97 -9.37 -2.82
CA LEU A 72 0.16 -10.43 -2.21
C LEU A 72 0.88 -11.78 -2.28
N TYR A 73 1.54 -12.05 -3.40
CA TYR A 73 2.31 -13.27 -3.59
C TYR A 73 3.46 -13.36 -2.58
N ALA A 74 4.25 -12.30 -2.46
CA ALA A 74 5.35 -12.21 -1.51
C ALA A 74 4.89 -12.45 -0.06
N LEU A 75 3.82 -11.77 0.34
CA LEU A 75 3.25 -11.91 1.68
C LEU A 75 2.64 -13.29 1.94
N TYR A 76 2.00 -13.90 0.92
CA TYR A 76 1.44 -15.24 1.07
C TYR A 76 2.51 -16.29 1.24
N LEU A 77 3.59 -16.22 0.44
CA LEU A 77 4.67 -17.21 0.47
C LEU A 77 5.53 -17.10 1.73
N GLU A 78 5.95 -15.89 2.07
CA GLU A 78 7.01 -15.67 3.05
C GLU A 78 6.53 -14.97 4.32
N GLY A 79 5.34 -14.38 4.29
CA GLY A 79 4.92 -13.47 5.34
C GLY A 79 5.80 -12.21 5.36
N GLY A 80 5.77 -11.47 6.47
CA GLY A 80 6.55 -10.25 6.62
C GLY A 80 5.71 -8.99 6.43
N VAL A 81 6.39 -7.88 6.14
CA VAL A 81 5.74 -6.59 5.91
C VAL A 81 6.12 -6.06 4.53
N TYR A 82 5.12 -5.83 3.70
CA TYR A 82 5.28 -5.14 2.43
C TYR A 82 5.31 -3.63 2.66
N LEU A 83 6.22 -2.94 1.96
CA LEU A 83 6.30 -1.48 1.89
C LEU A 83 6.29 -1.01 0.43
N ASP A 84 5.46 -0.01 0.13
CA ASP A 84 5.64 0.78 -1.08
C ASP A 84 6.98 1.56 -0.99
N THR A 85 7.65 1.75 -2.11
CA THR A 85 9.00 2.34 -2.13
C THR A 85 9.04 3.83 -1.77
N ASP A 86 7.90 4.48 -1.71
CA ASP A 86 7.73 5.86 -1.24
C ASP A 86 7.18 5.97 0.19
N VAL A 87 7.34 4.89 0.97
CA VAL A 87 7.08 4.87 2.41
C VAL A 87 8.37 5.20 3.17
N GLU A 88 8.34 6.29 3.93
CA GLU A 88 9.39 6.69 4.88
C GLU A 88 9.13 6.07 6.25
N ILE A 89 10.11 5.38 6.83
CA ILE A 89 10.02 4.78 8.17
C ILE A 89 10.42 5.80 9.21
N ILE A 90 9.57 5.99 10.23
CA ILE A 90 9.79 6.91 11.35
C ILE A 90 10.22 6.16 12.61
N LYS A 91 9.67 4.96 12.84
CA LYS A 91 10.05 4.10 13.96
C LYS A 91 9.83 2.63 13.65
N LYS A 92 10.39 1.77 14.49
CA LYS A 92 10.33 0.30 14.38
C LYS A 92 8.90 -0.21 14.48
N PHE A 93 8.61 -1.32 13.81
CA PHE A 93 7.29 -1.99 13.83
C PHE A 93 7.17 -3.08 14.91
N ASP A 94 8.23 -3.34 15.67
CA ASP A 94 8.31 -4.50 16.58
C ASP A 94 7.15 -4.57 17.59
N ASP A 95 6.70 -3.43 18.10
CA ASP A 95 5.59 -3.33 19.05
C ASP A 95 4.20 -3.56 18.42
N LEU A 96 4.12 -3.65 17.09
CA LEU A 96 2.89 -3.99 16.36
C LEU A 96 2.79 -5.48 16.06
N LEU A 97 3.92 -6.21 16.09
CA LEU A 97 4.02 -7.63 15.75
C LEU A 97 3.86 -8.50 16.99
N THR A 98 2.64 -8.63 17.48
CA THR A 98 2.35 -9.54 18.60
C THR A 98 2.07 -10.96 18.10
N GLU A 99 2.16 -11.97 18.99
CA GLU A 99 1.84 -13.38 18.65
C GLU A 99 0.40 -13.55 18.12
N GLU A 100 -0.51 -12.69 18.58
CA GLU A 100 -1.91 -12.70 18.17
C GLU A 100 -2.17 -11.99 16.84
N THR A 101 -1.16 -11.34 16.24
CA THR A 101 -1.31 -10.57 15.00
C THR A 101 -0.94 -11.42 13.81
N ALA A 102 -1.94 -11.92 13.08
CA ALA A 102 -1.74 -12.64 11.83
C ALA A 102 -1.67 -11.72 10.60
N MET A 103 -2.32 -10.56 10.69
CA MET A 103 -2.29 -9.54 9.64
C MET A 103 -2.39 -8.13 10.24
N LEU A 104 -1.69 -7.17 9.64
CA LEU A 104 -1.83 -5.75 9.97
C LEU A 104 -1.85 -4.88 8.71
N LEU A 105 -2.63 -3.82 8.77
CA LEU A 105 -2.65 -2.76 7.77
C LEU A 105 -3.25 -1.48 8.39
N GLY A 106 -3.28 -0.39 7.62
CA GLY A 106 -3.84 0.88 8.07
C GLY A 106 -4.87 1.45 7.12
N TYR A 107 -5.54 2.49 7.57
CA TYR A 107 -6.36 3.33 6.70
C TYR A 107 -5.47 4.33 5.95
N ILE A 108 -5.72 4.54 4.65
CA ILE A 108 -5.16 5.67 3.90
C ILE A 108 -6.04 6.92 4.06
N PHE A 109 -7.38 6.70 4.03
CA PHE A 109 -8.42 7.67 4.38
C PHE A 109 -9.37 7.01 5.39
N ASP A 110 -10.20 7.78 6.08
CA ASP A 110 -11.12 7.21 7.07
C ASP A 110 -12.07 6.15 6.48
N ALA A 111 -12.37 6.24 5.19
CA ALA A 111 -13.24 5.32 4.46
C ALA A 111 -12.49 4.49 3.39
N SER A 112 -11.20 4.26 3.55
CA SER A 112 -10.41 3.42 2.63
C SER A 112 -9.21 2.81 3.34
N LEU A 113 -9.00 1.52 3.14
CA LEU A 113 -7.80 0.83 3.59
C LEU A 113 -6.60 1.23 2.71
N GLY A 114 -5.44 1.39 3.33
CA GLY A 114 -4.17 1.62 2.66
C GLY A 114 -3.45 0.30 2.38
N THR A 115 -2.77 0.23 1.26
CA THR A 115 -2.01 -0.95 0.83
C THR A 115 -0.51 -0.68 0.71
N ALA A 116 -0.06 0.50 1.10
CA ALA A 116 1.35 0.86 1.09
C ALA A 116 2.16 0.17 2.20
N VAL A 117 1.48 -0.21 3.30
CA VAL A 117 2.04 -1.00 4.41
C VAL A 117 1.07 -2.13 4.74
N ILE A 118 1.49 -3.36 4.50
CA ILE A 118 0.71 -4.57 4.81
C ILE A 118 1.63 -5.57 5.49
N GLY A 119 1.29 -5.99 6.70
CA GLY A 119 1.95 -7.11 7.36
C GLY A 119 1.09 -8.36 7.35
N ALA A 120 1.68 -9.52 7.12
CA ALA A 120 0.98 -10.80 7.19
C ALA A 120 1.91 -11.94 7.61
N GLU A 121 1.38 -12.94 8.27
CA GLU A 121 2.08 -14.21 8.45
C GLU A 121 2.08 -15.04 7.15
N PRO A 122 3.03 -15.96 6.97
CA PRO A 122 3.04 -16.85 5.81
C PRO A 122 1.74 -17.65 5.73
N GLY A 123 1.22 -17.83 4.52
CA GLY A 123 -0.03 -18.56 4.29
C GLY A 123 -1.28 -17.88 4.84
N ASN A 124 -1.23 -16.57 5.13
CA ASN A 124 -2.37 -15.83 5.66
C ASN A 124 -3.62 -16.00 4.77
N GLN A 125 -4.73 -16.38 5.38
CA GLN A 125 -5.95 -16.76 4.66
C GLN A 125 -6.55 -15.58 3.86
N VAL A 126 -6.52 -14.37 4.42
CA VAL A 126 -7.06 -13.17 3.73
C VAL A 126 -6.17 -12.82 2.54
N ILE A 127 -4.84 -12.84 2.70
CA ILE A 127 -3.90 -12.61 1.60
C ILE A 127 -4.07 -13.68 0.51
N GLY A 128 -4.18 -14.97 0.88
CA GLY A 128 -4.45 -16.05 -0.07
C GLY A 128 -5.77 -15.89 -0.83
N ALA A 129 -6.82 -15.49 -0.14
CA ALA A 129 -8.12 -15.24 -0.77
C ALA A 129 -8.09 -14.02 -1.71
N LEU A 130 -7.38 -12.95 -1.34
CA LEU A 130 -7.15 -11.80 -2.21
C LEU A 130 -6.33 -12.18 -3.44
N LEU A 131 -5.27 -12.99 -3.27
CA LEU A 131 -4.45 -13.48 -4.37
C LEU A 131 -5.28 -14.33 -5.35
N LYS A 132 -6.16 -15.19 -4.83
CA LYS A 132 -7.07 -15.98 -5.66
C LYS A 132 -8.00 -15.12 -6.52
N GLN A 133 -8.39 -13.92 -6.06
CA GLN A 133 -9.19 -13.00 -6.88
C GLN A 133 -8.42 -12.52 -8.12
N TYR A 134 -7.09 -12.43 -8.06
CA TYR A 134 -6.27 -12.10 -9.23
C TYR A 134 -6.24 -13.23 -10.27
N GLU A 135 -6.41 -14.50 -9.88
CA GLU A 135 -6.41 -15.65 -10.80
C GLU A 135 -7.60 -15.59 -11.76
N THR A 136 -8.76 -15.11 -11.28
CA THR A 136 -10.01 -15.03 -12.05
C THR A 136 -10.33 -13.61 -12.53
N ALA A 137 -9.47 -12.63 -12.21
CA ALA A 137 -9.72 -11.25 -12.55
C ALA A 137 -9.71 -11.00 -14.08
N GLU A 138 -10.69 -10.24 -14.54
CA GLU A 138 -10.71 -9.67 -15.88
C GLU A 138 -9.97 -8.34 -15.88
N TYR A 139 -9.37 -7.96 -17.02
CA TYR A 139 -8.75 -6.66 -17.19
C TYR A 139 -9.13 -6.01 -18.50
N GLN A 140 -9.04 -4.69 -18.53
CA GLN A 140 -9.16 -3.88 -19.73
C GLN A 140 -7.94 -2.96 -19.81
N TYR A 141 -7.33 -2.93 -20.99
CA TYR A 141 -6.25 -2.00 -21.32
C TYR A 141 -6.65 -1.19 -22.55
N ASN A 142 -6.60 0.13 -22.42
CA ASN A 142 -6.77 1.05 -23.54
C ASN A 142 -5.39 1.59 -23.94
N SER A 143 -4.92 1.23 -25.14
CA SER A 143 -3.60 1.63 -25.64
C SER A 143 -3.50 3.12 -25.98
N GLU A 144 -4.61 3.80 -26.29
CA GLU A 144 -4.65 5.24 -26.60
C GLU A 144 -4.52 6.08 -25.33
N THR A 145 -5.34 5.79 -24.32
CA THR A 145 -5.32 6.50 -23.04
C THR A 145 -4.33 5.91 -22.05
N ARG A 146 -3.79 4.73 -22.36
CA ARG A 146 -2.93 3.93 -21.47
C ARG A 146 -3.58 3.57 -20.14
N ASP A 147 -4.92 3.59 -20.07
CA ASP A 147 -5.66 3.17 -18.88
C ASP A 147 -5.63 1.66 -18.73
N PHE A 148 -5.35 1.22 -17.52
CA PHE A 148 -5.44 -0.18 -17.09
C PHE A 148 -6.45 -0.29 -15.96
N LYS A 149 -7.41 -1.20 -16.09
CA LYS A 149 -8.47 -1.40 -15.10
C LYS A 149 -8.65 -2.89 -14.85
N ILE A 150 -8.90 -3.24 -13.60
CA ILE A 150 -9.11 -4.63 -13.17
C ILE A 150 -10.52 -4.78 -12.63
N LYS A 151 -11.18 -5.87 -13.00
CA LYS A 151 -12.49 -6.26 -12.50
C LYS A 151 -12.35 -7.58 -11.77
N PHE A 152 -12.75 -7.59 -10.52
CA PHE A 152 -12.71 -8.77 -9.67
C PHE A 152 -14.07 -9.44 -9.58
N GLU A 153 -14.08 -10.76 -9.50
CA GLU A 153 -15.28 -11.58 -9.50
C GLU A 153 -16.23 -11.25 -8.31
N PHE A 154 -15.65 -10.90 -7.15
CA PHE A 154 -16.44 -10.52 -5.98
C PHE A 154 -17.08 -9.11 -6.08
N MET A 155 -16.70 -8.29 -7.08
CA MET A 155 -17.25 -6.96 -7.37
C MET A 155 -17.47 -6.78 -8.89
N PRO A 156 -18.38 -7.58 -9.48
CA PRO A 156 -18.56 -7.65 -10.94
C PRO A 156 -19.13 -6.34 -11.54
N GLU A 157 -19.70 -5.49 -10.73
CA GLU A 157 -20.29 -4.21 -11.14
C GLU A 157 -19.27 -3.08 -11.29
N MET A 158 -18.03 -3.26 -10.80
CA MET A 158 -17.04 -2.18 -10.77
C MET A 158 -15.68 -2.60 -11.29
N PHE A 159 -15.12 -1.80 -12.22
CA PHE A 159 -13.71 -1.85 -12.54
C PHE A 159 -12.89 -1.04 -11.55
N MET A 160 -11.91 -1.66 -10.93
CA MET A 160 -11.03 -1.03 -9.95
C MET A 160 -9.77 -0.49 -10.61
N VAL A 161 -9.38 0.71 -10.21
CA VAL A 161 -8.20 1.42 -10.69
C VAL A 161 -7.10 1.53 -9.64
N ASN A 162 -7.36 1.07 -8.43
CA ASN A 162 -6.38 1.06 -7.35
C ASN A 162 -6.64 -0.10 -6.36
N ASN A 163 -5.58 -0.56 -5.74
CA ASN A 163 -5.60 -1.69 -4.83
C ASN A 163 -6.31 -1.37 -3.50
N ASN A 164 -6.33 -0.10 -3.07
CA ASN A 164 -7.00 0.31 -1.85
C ASN A 164 -8.52 0.03 -1.92
N ASP A 165 -9.12 0.28 -3.09
CA ASP A 165 -10.55 0.01 -3.31
C ASP A 165 -10.84 -1.49 -3.28
N MET A 166 -9.96 -2.29 -3.89
CA MET A 166 -10.05 -3.75 -3.88
C MET A 166 -10.01 -4.30 -2.44
N PHE A 167 -9.02 -3.89 -1.65
CA PHE A 167 -8.91 -4.29 -0.25
C PHE A 167 -10.13 -3.84 0.57
N THR A 168 -10.53 -2.58 0.43
CA THR A 168 -11.66 -2.03 1.17
C THR A 168 -12.96 -2.77 0.89
N ALA A 169 -13.25 -3.02 -0.40
CA ALA A 169 -14.43 -3.77 -0.82
C ALA A 169 -14.40 -5.22 -0.32
N TYR A 170 -13.24 -5.88 -0.46
CA TYR A 170 -13.08 -7.26 0.00
C TYR A 170 -13.30 -7.38 1.51
N PHE A 171 -12.69 -6.49 2.29
CA PHE A 171 -12.85 -6.48 3.75
C PHE A 171 -14.29 -6.24 4.18
N LEU A 172 -14.98 -5.27 3.58
CA LEU A 172 -16.39 -5.01 3.86
C LEU A 172 -17.30 -6.22 3.59
N LYS A 173 -16.97 -7.00 2.57
CA LYS A 173 -17.80 -8.10 2.12
C LYS A 173 -17.49 -9.43 2.82
N ASN A 174 -16.22 -9.68 3.13
CA ASN A 174 -15.73 -11.03 3.47
C ASN A 174 -15.03 -11.12 4.83
N VAL A 175 -14.57 -10.02 5.43
CA VAL A 175 -13.84 -10.08 6.71
C VAL A 175 -14.80 -9.86 7.87
N LYS A 176 -14.97 -10.90 8.68
CA LYS A 176 -15.87 -10.89 9.83
C LYS A 176 -15.46 -9.84 10.85
N GLY A 177 -16.44 -9.08 11.34
CA GLY A 177 -16.21 -8.05 12.35
C GLY A 177 -15.55 -6.77 11.82
N PHE A 178 -15.23 -6.70 10.51
CA PHE A 178 -14.72 -5.48 9.92
C PHE A 178 -15.84 -4.45 9.70
N ALA A 179 -15.56 -3.21 10.08
CA ALA A 179 -16.38 -2.05 9.76
C ALA A 179 -15.48 -0.85 9.48
N LEU A 180 -15.84 -0.05 8.50
CA LEU A 180 -15.14 1.21 8.21
C LEU A 180 -15.42 2.22 9.31
N THR A 181 -14.45 2.47 10.16
CA THR A 181 -14.56 3.42 11.27
C THR A 181 -13.49 4.50 11.24
N GLY A 182 -12.44 4.32 10.44
CA GLY A 182 -11.23 5.15 10.47
C GLY A 182 -10.40 5.04 11.76
N LYS A 183 -10.81 4.17 12.68
CA LYS A 183 -10.21 3.99 14.01
C LYS A 183 -9.50 2.65 14.11
N LYS A 184 -8.59 2.52 15.10
CA LYS A 184 -7.98 1.23 15.41
C LYS A 184 -9.04 0.19 15.74
N CYS A 185 -8.98 -0.96 15.07
CA CYS A 185 -9.89 -2.08 15.34
C CYS A 185 -9.16 -3.42 15.13
N ARG A 186 -9.78 -4.47 15.68
CA ARG A 186 -9.43 -5.87 15.44
C ARG A 186 -10.61 -6.54 14.76
N CYS A 187 -10.35 -7.36 13.74
CA CYS A 187 -11.36 -8.13 13.02
C CYS A 187 -10.79 -9.48 12.59
N GLY A 188 -11.56 -10.28 11.84
CA GLY A 188 -11.27 -11.68 11.59
C GLY A 188 -11.99 -12.57 12.60
N ASP A 189 -11.89 -13.90 12.45
CA ASP A 189 -12.62 -14.85 13.28
C ASP A 189 -12.21 -14.81 14.75
N ASN A 190 -10.92 -14.57 15.02
CA ASN A 190 -10.35 -14.51 16.36
C ASN A 190 -9.78 -13.11 16.71
N GLY A 191 -10.09 -12.09 15.90
CA GLY A 191 -9.53 -10.74 16.08
C GLY A 191 -8.05 -10.63 15.74
N GLU A 192 -7.56 -11.52 14.88
CA GLU A 192 -6.16 -11.67 14.49
C GLU A 192 -5.70 -10.63 13.45
N ILE A 193 -6.64 -9.90 12.85
CA ILE A 193 -6.36 -8.82 11.90
C ILE A 193 -6.42 -7.49 12.64
N GLN A 194 -5.32 -6.74 12.62
CA GLN A 194 -5.24 -5.42 13.23
C GLN A 194 -5.25 -4.33 12.16
N ILE A 195 -6.18 -3.39 12.29
CA ILE A 195 -6.29 -2.23 11.40
C ILE A 195 -6.02 -0.97 12.21
N TYR A 196 -5.13 -0.14 11.69
CA TYR A 196 -4.64 1.06 12.37
C TYR A 196 -5.17 2.34 11.70
N PRO A 197 -5.39 3.42 12.47
CA PRO A 197 -5.69 4.72 11.91
C PRO A 197 -4.61 5.18 10.90
N LYS A 198 -5.01 6.04 9.96
CA LYS A 198 -4.13 6.55 8.88
C LYS A 198 -2.84 7.20 9.38
N GLU A 199 -2.84 7.73 10.62
CA GLU A 199 -1.68 8.34 11.25
C GLU A 199 -0.59 7.33 11.62
N TYR A 200 -0.88 6.03 11.58
CA TYR A 200 0.12 5.00 11.89
C TYR A 200 1.08 4.79 10.72
N PHE A 201 0.57 4.72 9.49
CA PHE A 201 1.37 4.30 8.33
C PHE A 201 1.36 5.27 7.16
N GLU A 202 0.28 6.02 6.99
CA GLU A 202 -0.01 6.72 5.73
C GLU A 202 0.16 8.23 5.81
N GLY A 203 0.07 8.81 6.98
CA GLY A 203 0.03 10.25 7.11
C GLY A 203 0.88 10.81 8.25
N TYR A 204 1.05 12.12 8.21
CA TYR A 204 1.71 12.85 9.29
C TYR A 204 0.84 12.86 10.56
N SER A 205 1.46 12.63 11.71
CA SER A 205 0.79 12.68 13.01
C SER A 205 1.51 13.63 13.95
N MET A 206 0.76 14.45 14.68
CA MET A 206 1.33 15.23 15.81
C MET A 206 1.57 14.35 17.04
N CYS A 207 0.98 13.17 17.08
CA CYS A 207 1.26 12.17 18.10
C CYS A 207 2.35 11.22 17.57
N PHE A 208 3.61 11.56 17.75
CA PHE A 208 4.77 10.78 17.28
C PHE A 208 4.78 9.32 17.77
N LYS A 209 4.14 9.02 18.90
CA LYS A 209 4.02 7.65 19.40
C LYS A 209 3.27 6.73 18.43
N ASN A 210 2.34 7.28 17.68
CA ASN A 210 1.48 6.54 16.76
C ASN A 210 1.95 6.56 15.30
N ASN A 211 3.00 7.33 14.98
CA ASN A 211 3.47 7.47 13.61
C ASN A 211 4.66 6.53 13.37
N TYR A 212 4.43 5.45 12.66
CA TYR A 212 5.42 4.43 12.33
C TYR A 212 6.05 4.67 10.96
N SER A 213 5.25 5.15 10.04
CA SER A 213 5.70 5.51 8.69
C SER A 213 4.87 6.64 8.09
N ILE A 214 5.38 7.19 7.00
CA ILE A 214 4.69 8.19 6.18
C ILE A 214 4.73 7.73 4.74
N HIS A 215 3.56 7.56 4.14
CA HIS A 215 3.43 7.29 2.72
C HIS A 215 3.31 8.61 1.95
N HIS A 216 4.32 8.92 1.16
CA HIS A 216 4.41 10.21 0.46
C HIS A 216 3.49 10.31 -0.75
N CYS A 217 2.97 9.19 -1.26
CA CYS A 217 2.09 9.11 -2.42
C CYS A 217 2.67 9.86 -3.63
N PHE A 218 3.96 9.70 -3.91
CA PHE A 218 4.61 10.40 -5.03
C PHE A 218 4.02 10.03 -6.39
N GLY A 219 3.36 8.86 -6.47
CA GLY A 219 2.79 8.37 -7.71
C GLY A 219 3.88 8.20 -8.77
N SER A 220 5.05 7.66 -8.39
CA SER A 220 6.22 7.49 -9.25
C SER A 220 5.88 6.77 -10.56
N TRP A 221 4.87 5.91 -10.54
CA TRP A 221 4.31 5.25 -11.73
C TRP A 221 3.61 6.21 -12.72
N ARG A 222 3.21 7.44 -12.29
CA ARG A 222 2.62 8.46 -13.16
C ARG A 222 3.67 9.29 -13.89
N TYR A 223 4.91 9.36 -13.37
CA TYR A 223 5.98 10.14 -13.97
C TYR A 223 6.54 9.53 -15.25
N PHE A 224 6.30 8.25 -15.50
CA PHE A 224 6.64 7.63 -16.78
C PHE A 224 5.73 8.08 -17.93
N GLU A 225 4.64 8.79 -17.63
CA GLU A 225 3.71 9.32 -18.63
C GLU A 225 4.03 10.74 -19.08
N ASN A 226 4.79 11.55 -18.29
CA ASN A 226 5.06 12.98 -18.59
C ASN A 226 6.53 13.34 -18.30
N VAL A 227 7.41 13.09 -19.27
CA VAL A 227 8.89 13.37 -19.14
C VAL A 227 9.21 14.88 -19.22
N ASN A 228 8.29 15.81 -19.42
CA ASN A 228 8.56 17.19 -19.84
C ASN A 228 8.21 18.31 -18.86
N GLU A 229 7.88 18.08 -17.60
CA GLU A 229 7.70 19.19 -16.66
C GLU A 229 8.76 19.19 -15.54
N LYS A 230 9.93 19.79 -15.83
CA LYS A 230 10.85 20.27 -14.79
C LYS A 230 10.24 21.54 -14.17
N HIS A 231 9.48 21.38 -13.10
CA HIS A 231 9.19 22.52 -12.22
C HIS A 231 10.42 22.79 -11.34
N GLU A 232 11.17 23.85 -11.65
CA GLU A 232 12.11 24.45 -10.71
C GLU A 232 11.33 24.99 -9.51
N GLU A 233 11.33 24.23 -8.42
CA GLU A 233 10.70 24.67 -7.18
C GLU A 233 11.56 25.74 -6.49
N SER A 234 10.94 26.87 -6.10
CA SER A 234 11.63 27.94 -5.38
C SER A 234 12.25 27.44 -4.07
N THR A 235 13.41 27.95 -3.70
CA THR A 235 14.16 27.60 -2.48
C THR A 235 13.32 27.73 -1.21
N LEU A 236 12.45 28.75 -1.15
CA LEU A 236 11.52 28.97 -0.04
C LEU A 236 10.47 27.85 0.08
N ARG A 237 9.94 27.36 -1.06
CA ARG A 237 8.97 26.27 -1.09
C ARG A 237 9.59 24.97 -0.61
N ASN A 238 10.87 24.73 -0.96
CA ASN A 238 11.64 23.58 -0.47
C ASN A 238 11.92 23.66 1.03
N TYR A 239 12.24 24.84 1.56
CA TYR A 239 12.42 25.06 2.99
C TYR A 239 11.12 24.81 3.77
N LEU A 240 9.99 25.36 3.32
CA LEU A 240 8.67 25.16 3.95
C LEU A 240 8.21 23.69 3.90
N LYS A 241 8.58 22.95 2.86
CA LYS A 241 8.32 21.51 2.76
C LYS A 241 9.04 20.68 3.83
N ASN A 242 10.13 21.19 4.39
CA ASN A 242 10.90 20.48 5.42
C ASN A 242 10.37 20.69 6.84
N ILE A 243 9.42 21.61 7.04
CA ILE A 243 8.82 21.84 8.34
C ILE A 243 7.69 20.81 8.57
N TYR A 244 7.90 19.88 9.50
CA TYR A 244 6.95 18.79 9.80
C TYR A 244 5.52 19.26 10.04
N PHE A 245 5.34 20.35 10.81
CA PHE A 245 4.02 20.94 11.07
C PHE A 245 3.30 21.37 9.79
N LEU A 246 4.01 22.01 8.86
CA LEU A 246 3.41 22.44 7.58
C LEU A 246 3.04 21.24 6.69
N ARG A 247 3.85 20.17 6.72
CA ARG A 247 3.53 18.91 6.05
C ARG A 247 2.27 18.29 6.63
N TRP A 248 2.16 18.24 7.96
CA TRP A 248 0.97 17.75 8.63
C TRP A 248 -0.28 18.57 8.29
N VAL A 249 -0.22 19.91 8.31
CA VAL A 249 -1.34 20.79 7.93
C VAL A 249 -1.76 20.53 6.48
N LYS A 250 -0.78 20.44 5.55
CA LYS A 250 -1.04 20.14 4.14
C LYS A 250 -1.69 18.77 3.95
N ASP A 251 -1.16 17.75 4.61
CA ASP A 251 -1.71 16.38 4.55
C ASP A 251 -3.15 16.36 5.05
N LYS A 252 -3.40 16.97 6.21
CA LYS A 252 -4.75 17.06 6.77
C LYS A 252 -5.72 17.78 5.84
N TYR A 253 -5.29 18.89 5.22
CA TYR A 253 -6.11 19.62 4.25
C TYR A 253 -6.44 18.79 3.00
N ILE A 254 -5.45 18.07 2.44
CA ILE A 254 -5.65 17.19 1.28
C ILE A 254 -6.65 16.07 1.63
N ARG A 255 -6.50 15.45 2.80
CA ARG A 255 -7.38 14.36 3.25
C ARG A 255 -8.80 14.84 3.54
N MET A 256 -8.97 16.07 4.04
CA MET A 256 -10.29 16.69 4.21
C MET A 256 -11.00 16.98 2.89
N LYS A 257 -10.27 17.33 1.83
CA LYS A 257 -10.84 17.58 0.51
C LYS A 257 -11.28 16.33 -0.25
N LYS A 258 -10.76 15.16 0.09
CA LYS A 258 -11.16 13.90 -0.53
C LYS A 258 -12.50 13.40 0.05
N LYS A 259 -13.60 14.04 -0.36
CA LYS A 259 -14.96 13.71 0.12
C LYS A 259 -15.66 12.62 -0.69
N ASN A 260 -15.17 12.27 -1.89
CA ASN A 260 -15.82 11.33 -2.81
C ASN A 260 -15.02 10.02 -2.88
N LEU A 261 -14.85 9.33 -1.75
CA LEU A 261 -14.30 7.99 -1.73
C LEU A 261 -15.41 6.98 -2.06
N PRO A 262 -15.13 5.93 -2.82
CA PRO A 262 -16.13 4.93 -3.24
C PRO A 262 -16.93 4.34 -2.07
N PHE A 263 -16.29 4.19 -0.91
CA PHE A 263 -16.89 3.57 0.27
C PHE A 263 -17.27 4.56 1.38
N GLN A 264 -17.36 5.86 1.08
CA GLN A 264 -17.70 6.89 2.08
C GLN A 264 -19.03 6.65 2.78
N ASN A 265 -20.00 6.07 2.07
CA ASN A 265 -21.34 5.75 2.62
C ASN A 265 -21.33 4.57 3.60
N TYR A 266 -20.28 3.76 3.59
CA TYR A 266 -20.09 2.64 4.53
C TYR A 266 -19.39 3.06 5.83
N LEU A 267 -18.95 4.31 5.93
CA LEU A 267 -18.24 4.82 7.10
C LEU A 267 -19.20 4.89 8.31
N VAL A 268 -18.93 4.06 9.30
CA VAL A 268 -19.67 4.03 10.56
C VAL A 268 -19.17 5.18 11.44
N ARG A 269 -19.99 6.22 11.58
CA ARG A 269 -19.74 7.33 12.51
C ARG A 269 -20.27 6.92 13.89
N ARG A 270 -19.36 6.53 14.79
CA ARG A 270 -19.64 6.31 16.20
C ARG A 270 -18.99 7.39 17.05
#